data_57719acf515762d21c9b4d9215f5ef53
#
_entry.id   57719acf515762d21c9b4d9215f5ef53
#
_cell.length_a   1.000
_cell.length_b   1.000
_cell.length_c   1.000
_cell.angle_alpha   90.00
_cell.angle_beta   90.00
_cell.angle_gamma   90.00
#
_symmetry.space_group_name_H-M   'P 1'
#
loop_
_entity.id
_entity.type
_entity.pdbx_description
1 polymer ?
#
loop_
_entity_poly.entity_id
_entity_poly.type
_entity_poly.pdbx_seq_one_letter_code
_entity_poly.pdbx_strand_id
1 'polypeptide(L)'
;MDAVKKAILGEVLEEEEAYEVMRALMAGEVSPVRAAGLLVALSLRGERPHEIAAMARAMREAARPLRVHRRPLLDIVGTGGDGKGLMNLSTLAALVAAAGGVAVAKHGNRAASSRAGSADLLEALGVDLEAPPERVGEAIEELGFGFLFARVFHPAMRHVAPVRAELGVRTVFNLLGPLTNPAGADAYVLGVFSPEWLAPMAEALERLGARGLVVHGEGADELVLGENRVVEVGKGAYAL
;
A
#
# COMPACT_ATOMS: atom_id res chain seq x y z
N MET A 1 0.88 21.65 19.22
CA MET A 1 -0.46 21.06 19.53
C MET A 1 -0.35 19.57 19.26
N ASP A 2 -1.07 18.71 19.98
CA ASP A 2 -1.11 17.26 19.72
C ASP A 2 -1.67 17.00 18.30
N ALA A 3 -0.96 16.23 17.49
CA ALA A 3 -1.33 15.94 16.09
C ALA A 3 -2.75 15.38 15.93
N VAL A 4 -3.20 14.54 16.88
CA VAL A 4 -4.58 14.00 16.87
C VAL A 4 -5.59 15.13 17.05
N LYS A 5 -5.35 16.06 17.97
CA LYS A 5 -6.24 17.22 18.19
C LYS A 5 -6.23 18.16 16.99
N LYS A 6 -5.06 18.39 16.39
CA LYS A 6 -4.89 19.21 15.20
C LYS A 6 -5.71 18.65 14.02
N ALA A 7 -5.59 17.34 13.76
CA ALA A 7 -6.37 16.67 12.72
C ALA A 7 -7.89 16.76 12.96
N ILE A 8 -8.36 16.56 14.23
CA ILE A 8 -9.78 16.66 14.60
C ILE A 8 -10.32 18.08 14.37
N LEU A 9 -9.49 19.11 14.50
CA LEU A 9 -9.86 20.49 14.18
C LEU A 9 -9.85 20.81 12.68
N GLY A 10 -9.55 19.83 11.83
CA GLY A 10 -9.50 19.98 10.37
C GLY A 10 -8.19 20.57 9.84
N GLU A 11 -7.19 20.72 10.70
CA GLU A 11 -5.89 21.26 10.30
C GLU A 11 -5.05 20.20 9.58
N VAL A 12 -4.21 20.64 8.65
CA VAL A 12 -3.24 19.79 7.95
C VAL A 12 -2.07 19.50 8.89
N LEU A 13 -1.63 18.26 8.94
CA LEU A 13 -0.44 17.88 9.70
C LEU A 13 0.81 18.18 8.87
N GLU A 14 1.83 18.73 9.51
CA GLU A 14 3.15 18.79 8.91
C GLU A 14 3.73 17.39 8.74
N GLU A 15 4.71 17.25 7.85
CA GLU A 15 5.30 15.94 7.53
C GLU A 15 5.77 15.18 8.78
N GLU A 16 6.46 15.86 9.68
CA GLU A 16 6.95 15.26 10.92
C GLU A 16 5.81 14.90 11.89
N GLU A 17 4.76 15.72 11.97
CA GLU A 17 3.58 15.42 12.80
C GLU A 17 2.83 14.17 12.29
N ALA A 18 2.70 14.03 10.97
CA ALA A 18 2.09 12.88 10.32
C ALA A 18 2.91 11.61 10.53
N TYR A 19 4.24 11.71 10.43
CA TYR A 19 5.16 10.61 10.72
C TYR A 19 5.06 10.16 12.17
N GLU A 20 5.18 11.07 13.14
CA GLU A 20 5.19 10.75 14.56
C GLU A 20 3.86 10.18 15.05
N VAL A 21 2.72 10.71 14.58
CA VAL A 21 1.41 10.16 14.97
C VAL A 21 1.21 8.74 14.43
N MET A 22 1.69 8.45 13.22
CA MET A 22 1.64 7.09 12.67
C MET A 22 2.60 6.16 13.40
N ARG A 23 3.82 6.61 13.72
CA ARG A 23 4.76 5.87 14.55
C ARG A 23 4.13 5.49 15.89
N ALA A 24 3.49 6.44 16.57
CA ALA A 24 2.78 6.20 17.82
C ALA A 24 1.61 5.22 17.69
N LEU A 25 0.87 5.27 16.56
CA LEU A 25 -0.17 4.29 16.24
C LEU A 25 0.41 2.89 16.09
N MET A 26 1.52 2.75 15.36
CA MET A 26 2.18 1.45 15.14
C MET A 26 2.81 0.91 16.44
N ALA A 27 3.24 1.77 17.35
CA ALA A 27 3.73 1.40 18.67
C ALA A 27 2.61 1.03 19.67
N GLY A 28 1.34 1.30 19.32
CA GLY A 28 0.19 1.10 20.23
C GLY A 28 0.09 2.16 21.34
N GLU A 29 0.74 3.30 21.16
CA GLU A 29 0.77 4.42 22.15
C GLU A 29 -0.46 5.33 22.06
N VAL A 30 -1.28 5.16 21.01
CA VAL A 30 -2.51 5.93 20.79
C VAL A 30 -3.73 5.08 21.20
N SER A 31 -4.57 5.60 22.10
CA SER A 31 -5.78 4.87 22.51
C SER A 31 -6.75 4.67 21.34
N PRO A 32 -7.57 3.59 21.35
CA PRO A 32 -8.53 3.30 20.28
C PRO A 32 -9.46 4.47 19.94
N VAL A 33 -9.94 5.19 20.96
CA VAL A 33 -10.82 6.36 20.77
C VAL A 33 -10.10 7.49 20.02
N ARG A 34 -8.83 7.77 20.38
CA ARG A 34 -8.03 8.79 19.71
C ARG A 34 -7.65 8.37 18.29
N ALA A 35 -7.35 7.08 18.10
CA ALA A 35 -7.08 6.51 16.79
C ALA A 35 -8.30 6.65 15.87
N ALA A 36 -9.50 6.28 16.35
CA ALA A 36 -10.75 6.46 15.61
C ALA A 36 -10.98 7.93 15.23
N GLY A 37 -10.84 8.86 16.19
CA GLY A 37 -10.98 10.29 15.94
C GLY A 37 -10.01 10.80 14.88
N LEU A 38 -8.74 10.41 14.94
CA LEU A 38 -7.73 10.75 13.93
C LEU A 38 -8.10 10.23 12.53
N LEU A 39 -8.43 8.94 12.43
CA LEU A 39 -8.74 8.30 11.14
C LEU A 39 -9.97 8.92 10.47
N VAL A 40 -11.01 9.20 11.24
CA VAL A 40 -12.23 9.86 10.74
C VAL A 40 -11.92 11.30 10.32
N ALA A 41 -11.17 12.06 11.13
CA ALA A 41 -10.82 13.44 10.82
C ALA A 41 -9.99 13.55 9.52
N LEU A 42 -8.98 12.69 9.34
CA LEU A 42 -8.18 12.65 8.11
C LEU A 42 -9.05 12.32 6.89
N SER A 43 -9.91 11.31 7.01
CA SER A 43 -10.80 10.89 5.91
C SER A 43 -11.82 11.97 5.52
N LEU A 44 -12.38 12.72 6.48
CA LEU A 44 -13.33 13.80 6.21
C LEU A 44 -12.68 15.02 5.57
N ARG A 45 -11.47 15.37 5.99
CA ARG A 45 -10.71 16.49 5.46
C ARG A 45 -10.10 16.18 4.09
N GLY A 46 -9.78 14.94 3.82
CA GLY A 46 -8.94 14.46 2.73
C GLY A 46 -7.44 14.55 3.10
N GLU A 47 -6.77 13.42 2.99
CA GLU A 47 -5.35 13.26 3.28
C GLU A 47 -4.49 13.99 2.25
N ARG A 48 -3.40 14.63 2.69
CA ARG A 48 -2.46 15.31 1.81
C ARG A 48 -1.30 14.39 1.41
N PRO A 49 -0.72 14.56 0.21
CA PRO A 49 0.36 13.69 -0.28
C PRO A 49 1.54 13.57 0.67
N HIS A 50 1.97 14.66 1.29
CA HIS A 50 3.09 14.65 2.25
C HIS A 50 2.72 13.91 3.55
N GLU A 51 1.46 13.99 4.00
CA GLU A 51 0.97 13.22 5.16
C GLU A 51 0.96 11.72 4.82
N ILE A 52 0.45 11.35 3.64
CA ILE A 52 0.43 9.97 3.16
C ILE A 52 1.85 9.40 3.08
N ALA A 53 2.78 10.15 2.49
CA ALA A 53 4.18 9.73 2.36
C ALA A 53 4.86 9.56 3.73
N ALA A 54 4.68 10.51 4.64
CA ALA A 54 5.24 10.46 5.99
C ALA A 54 4.69 9.27 6.80
N MET A 55 3.37 9.05 6.74
CA MET A 55 2.72 7.92 7.39
C MET A 55 3.18 6.58 6.80
N ALA A 56 3.33 6.49 5.46
CA ALA A 56 3.86 5.30 4.81
C ALA A 56 5.30 4.99 5.24
N ARG A 57 6.15 6.02 5.37
CA ARG A 57 7.52 5.89 5.89
C ARG A 57 7.52 5.29 7.30
N ALA A 58 6.73 5.83 8.22
CA ALA A 58 6.61 5.30 9.58
C ALA A 58 6.14 3.83 9.60
N MET A 59 5.20 3.46 8.74
CA MET A 59 4.73 2.08 8.63
C MET A 59 5.80 1.14 8.05
N ARG A 60 6.58 1.58 7.05
CA ARG A 60 7.71 0.79 6.50
C ARG A 60 8.74 0.50 7.57
N GLU A 61 9.08 1.49 8.39
CA GLU A 61 10.05 1.36 9.48
C GLU A 61 9.55 0.43 10.60
N ALA A 62 8.24 0.37 10.83
CA ALA A 62 7.61 -0.54 11.78
C ALA A 62 7.37 -1.96 11.23
N ALA A 63 7.63 -2.18 9.93
CA ALA A 63 7.50 -3.49 9.30
C ALA A 63 8.65 -4.42 9.65
N ARG A 64 8.43 -5.74 9.50
CA ARG A 64 9.54 -6.71 9.54
C ARG A 64 10.45 -6.45 8.33
N PRO A 65 11.75 -6.25 8.53
CA PRO A 65 12.65 -5.94 7.42
C PRO A 65 12.80 -7.14 6.49
N LEU A 66 12.81 -6.87 5.19
CA LEU A 66 13.15 -7.84 4.16
C LEU A 66 14.35 -7.31 3.37
N ARG A 67 15.45 -8.07 3.36
CA ARG A 67 16.64 -7.73 2.58
C ARG A 67 16.64 -8.51 1.29
N VAL A 68 16.66 -7.79 0.17
CA VAL A 68 16.77 -8.35 -1.18
C VAL A 68 17.83 -7.56 -1.93
N HIS A 69 18.75 -8.27 -2.59
CA HIS A 69 19.84 -7.66 -3.36
C HIS A 69 19.46 -7.45 -4.83
N ARG A 70 18.58 -8.30 -5.36
CA ARG A 70 18.10 -8.19 -6.73
C ARG A 70 17.30 -6.91 -6.93
N ARG A 71 17.77 -6.04 -7.83
CA ARG A 71 17.20 -4.72 -8.10
C ARG A 71 17.15 -4.45 -9.61
N PRO A 72 16.21 -3.62 -10.12
CA PRO A 72 15.12 -2.99 -9.36
C PRO A 72 14.02 -3.98 -8.97
N LEU A 73 13.33 -3.72 -7.86
CA LEU A 73 12.15 -4.47 -7.44
C LEU A 73 10.87 -3.78 -7.90
N LEU A 74 9.97 -4.55 -8.48
CA LEU A 74 8.63 -4.10 -8.89
C LEU A 74 7.58 -4.57 -7.87
N ASP A 75 6.65 -3.67 -7.51
CA ASP A 75 5.38 -4.03 -6.89
C ASP A 75 4.22 -3.66 -7.82
N ILE A 76 3.28 -4.58 -8.01
CA ILE A 76 2.04 -4.36 -8.74
C ILE A 76 0.90 -4.49 -7.73
N VAL A 77 0.32 -3.38 -7.32
CA VAL A 77 -0.55 -3.30 -6.15
C VAL A 77 -1.68 -2.29 -6.39
N GLY A 78 -2.80 -2.44 -5.70
CA GLY A 78 -3.90 -1.48 -5.73
C GLY A 78 -4.36 -1.11 -4.34
N THR A 79 -5.11 -0.02 -4.24
CA THR A 79 -5.76 0.42 -3.01
C THR A 79 -6.89 -0.52 -2.60
N GLY A 80 -7.38 -1.33 -3.53
CA GLY A 80 -8.52 -2.20 -3.33
C GLY A 80 -9.84 -1.45 -3.16
N GLY A 81 -10.91 -2.21 -2.97
CA GLY A 81 -12.18 -1.62 -2.58
C GLY A 81 -12.98 -0.96 -3.71
N ASP A 82 -12.69 -1.27 -4.97
CA ASP A 82 -13.48 -0.83 -6.14
C ASP A 82 -14.89 -1.46 -6.19
N GLY A 83 -15.12 -2.52 -5.42
CA GLY A 83 -16.42 -3.21 -5.33
C GLY A 83 -16.79 -4.03 -6.56
N LYS A 84 -15.93 -4.12 -7.58
CA LYS A 84 -16.26 -4.78 -8.85
C LYS A 84 -16.06 -6.29 -8.86
N GLY A 85 -15.35 -6.84 -7.87
CA GLY A 85 -15.11 -8.29 -7.78
C GLY A 85 -14.38 -8.85 -9.00
N LEU A 86 -13.48 -8.06 -9.58
CA LEU A 86 -12.63 -8.46 -10.70
C LEU A 86 -11.68 -9.58 -10.27
N MET A 87 -11.14 -10.30 -11.25
CA MET A 87 -10.03 -11.21 -11.01
C MET A 87 -8.86 -10.44 -10.40
N ASN A 88 -8.00 -11.15 -9.64
CA ASN A 88 -6.77 -10.58 -9.06
C ASN A 88 -5.73 -10.25 -10.15
N LEU A 89 -6.05 -9.28 -11.02
CA LEU A 89 -5.26 -8.91 -12.19
C LEU A 89 -3.86 -8.48 -11.80
N SER A 90 -3.72 -7.68 -10.74
CA SER A 90 -2.41 -7.26 -10.22
C SER A 90 -1.53 -8.46 -9.81
N THR A 91 -2.13 -9.54 -9.27
CA THR A 91 -1.38 -10.75 -8.92
C THR A 91 -0.96 -11.53 -10.16
N LEU A 92 -1.85 -11.68 -11.13
CA LEU A 92 -1.53 -12.35 -12.39
C LEU A 92 -0.47 -11.57 -13.17
N ALA A 93 -0.60 -10.24 -13.27
CA ALA A 93 0.40 -9.38 -13.90
C ALA A 93 1.76 -9.47 -13.22
N ALA A 94 1.80 -9.57 -11.88
CA ALA A 94 3.02 -9.75 -11.10
C ALA A 94 3.73 -11.07 -11.45
N LEU A 95 2.97 -12.17 -11.57
CA LEU A 95 3.51 -13.48 -11.97
C LEU A 95 4.04 -13.46 -13.42
N VAL A 96 3.32 -12.82 -14.34
CA VAL A 96 3.76 -12.66 -15.73
C VAL A 96 5.03 -11.81 -15.82
N ALA A 97 5.10 -10.70 -15.08
CA ALA A 97 6.30 -9.86 -15.04
C ALA A 97 7.51 -10.62 -14.50
N ALA A 98 7.33 -11.41 -13.44
CA ALA A 98 8.38 -12.27 -12.89
C ALA A 98 8.85 -13.33 -13.90
N ALA A 99 7.92 -13.99 -14.59
CA ALA A 99 8.23 -14.93 -15.68
C ALA A 99 8.99 -14.27 -16.83
N GLY A 100 8.75 -12.96 -17.06
CA GLY A 100 9.50 -12.13 -18.00
C GLY A 100 10.87 -11.67 -17.51
N GLY A 101 11.30 -12.08 -16.31
CA GLY A 101 12.61 -11.78 -15.75
C GLY A 101 12.69 -10.55 -14.85
N VAL A 102 11.56 -9.88 -14.57
CA VAL A 102 11.50 -8.76 -13.64
C VAL A 102 11.51 -9.29 -12.21
N ALA A 103 12.29 -8.67 -11.33
CA ALA A 103 12.23 -9.00 -9.91
C ALA A 103 11.00 -8.36 -9.27
N VAL A 104 10.10 -9.19 -8.74
CA VAL A 104 8.82 -8.77 -8.18
C VAL A 104 8.75 -9.08 -6.69
N ALA A 105 8.52 -8.03 -5.89
CA ALA A 105 8.21 -8.11 -4.47
C ALA A 105 6.74 -7.70 -4.26
N LYS A 106 5.82 -8.64 -4.45
CA LYS A 106 4.39 -8.32 -4.39
C LYS A 106 3.91 -8.21 -2.96
N HIS A 107 3.53 -7.00 -2.56
CA HIS A 107 2.84 -6.76 -1.29
C HIS A 107 1.34 -7.01 -1.45
N GLY A 108 0.73 -7.70 -0.49
CA GLY A 108 -0.69 -7.99 -0.56
C GLY A 108 -1.30 -8.58 0.70
N ASN A 109 -2.62 -8.73 0.69
CA ASN A 109 -3.39 -9.23 1.83
C ASN A 109 -4.55 -10.12 1.37
N ARG A 110 -5.27 -10.70 2.33
CA ARG A 110 -6.59 -11.31 2.09
C ARG A 110 -7.61 -10.25 1.71
N ALA A 111 -8.67 -10.66 1.05
CA ALA A 111 -9.77 -9.77 0.70
C ALA A 111 -10.38 -9.13 1.96
N ALA A 112 -10.63 -7.81 1.87
CA ALA A 112 -11.40 -7.08 2.89
C ALA A 112 -12.88 -6.95 2.49
N SER A 113 -13.17 -6.76 1.21
CA SER A 113 -14.51 -6.54 0.66
C SER A 113 -14.81 -7.30 -0.63
N SER A 114 -13.78 -7.83 -1.31
CA SER A 114 -13.92 -8.65 -2.52
C SER A 114 -14.06 -10.14 -2.17
N ARG A 115 -14.35 -10.98 -3.20
CA ARG A 115 -14.50 -12.43 -3.02
C ARG A 115 -13.18 -13.13 -2.69
N ALA A 116 -12.06 -12.65 -3.23
CA ALA A 116 -10.74 -13.19 -3.00
C ALA A 116 -9.69 -12.08 -3.14
N GLY A 117 -8.75 -11.99 -2.21
CA GLY A 117 -7.58 -11.11 -2.28
C GLY A 117 -6.38 -11.81 -2.92
N SER A 118 -5.28 -11.09 -3.06
CA SER A 118 -4.03 -11.64 -3.59
C SER A 118 -3.52 -12.84 -2.78
N ALA A 119 -3.63 -12.78 -1.46
CA ALA A 119 -3.24 -13.86 -0.58
C ALA A 119 -4.11 -15.11 -0.79
N ASP A 120 -5.42 -14.95 -0.93
CA ASP A 120 -6.34 -16.06 -1.12
C ASP A 120 -6.05 -16.82 -2.43
N LEU A 121 -5.74 -16.07 -3.52
CA LEU A 121 -5.34 -16.68 -4.79
C LEU A 121 -4.02 -17.43 -4.68
N LEU A 122 -2.99 -16.83 -4.09
CA LEU A 122 -1.68 -17.43 -3.99
C LEU A 122 -1.67 -18.66 -3.08
N GLU A 123 -2.43 -18.64 -1.98
CA GLU A 123 -2.65 -19.80 -1.11
C GLU A 123 -3.30 -20.97 -1.86
N ALA A 124 -4.33 -20.67 -2.68
CA ALA A 124 -4.96 -21.67 -3.53
C ALA A 124 -4.00 -22.25 -4.59
N LEU A 125 -2.97 -21.51 -4.99
CA LEU A 125 -1.88 -21.97 -5.87
C LEU A 125 -0.75 -22.70 -5.10
N GLY A 126 -0.87 -22.87 -3.77
CA GLY A 126 0.09 -23.59 -2.95
C GLY A 126 1.23 -22.74 -2.39
N VAL A 127 1.13 -21.41 -2.45
CA VAL A 127 2.13 -20.52 -1.82
C VAL A 127 1.93 -20.51 -0.31
N ASP A 128 3.01 -20.74 0.44
CA ASP A 128 3.02 -20.61 1.89
C ASP A 128 3.00 -19.12 2.29
N LEU A 129 1.85 -18.65 2.76
CA LEU A 129 1.65 -17.25 3.18
C LEU A 129 2.38 -16.92 4.48
N GLU A 130 2.62 -17.90 5.33
CA GLU A 130 3.26 -17.73 6.64
C GLU A 130 4.79 -17.91 6.57
N ALA A 131 5.34 -18.07 5.36
CA ALA A 131 6.77 -18.17 5.14
C ALA A 131 7.53 -17.00 5.82
N PRO A 132 8.61 -17.27 6.54
CA PRO A 132 9.39 -16.22 7.19
C PRO A 132 10.03 -15.28 6.15
N PRO A 133 10.31 -14.01 6.52
CA PRO A 133 10.86 -13.02 5.59
C PRO A 133 12.09 -13.49 4.81
N GLU A 134 12.97 -14.26 5.45
CA GLU A 134 14.19 -14.79 4.85
C GLU A 134 13.87 -15.70 3.64
N ARG A 135 12.87 -16.58 3.78
CA ARG A 135 12.44 -17.48 2.69
C ARG A 135 11.76 -16.72 1.55
N VAL A 136 11.02 -15.65 1.88
CA VAL A 136 10.46 -14.76 0.85
C VAL A 136 11.56 -14.03 0.10
N GLY A 137 12.60 -13.58 0.80
CA GLY A 137 13.77 -12.96 0.19
C GLY A 137 14.52 -13.91 -0.74
N GLU A 138 14.78 -15.15 -0.30
CA GLU A 138 15.38 -16.21 -1.12
C GLU A 138 14.56 -16.46 -2.40
N ALA A 139 13.23 -16.53 -2.29
CA ALA A 139 12.36 -16.72 -3.44
C ALA A 139 12.47 -15.56 -4.46
N ILE A 140 12.59 -14.31 -4.01
CA ILE A 140 12.80 -13.17 -4.91
C ILE A 140 14.17 -13.30 -5.61
N GLU A 141 15.22 -13.68 -4.87
CA GLU A 141 16.57 -13.81 -5.43
C GLU A 141 16.65 -14.94 -6.47
N GLU A 142 16.09 -16.10 -6.18
CA GLU A 142 16.21 -17.30 -7.01
C GLU A 142 15.18 -17.31 -8.14
N LEU A 143 13.90 -17.04 -7.83
CA LEU A 143 12.77 -17.20 -8.75
C LEU A 143 12.34 -15.88 -9.40
N GLY A 144 12.76 -14.74 -8.84
CA GLY A 144 12.29 -13.41 -9.29
C GLY A 144 10.92 -13.01 -8.75
N PHE A 145 10.31 -13.80 -7.86
CA PHE A 145 9.01 -13.49 -7.28
C PHE A 145 8.97 -13.82 -5.78
N GLY A 146 8.44 -12.91 -4.98
CA GLY A 146 8.10 -13.16 -3.58
C GLY A 146 6.81 -12.46 -3.19
N PHE A 147 6.00 -13.13 -2.37
CA PHE A 147 4.76 -12.58 -1.84
C PHE A 147 4.96 -12.11 -0.40
N LEU A 148 4.77 -10.81 -0.18
CA LEU A 148 4.91 -10.17 1.12
C LEU A 148 3.52 -10.06 1.75
N PHE A 149 3.14 -11.09 2.52
CA PHE A 149 1.84 -11.13 3.17
C PHE A 149 1.76 -10.09 4.29
N ALA A 150 0.87 -9.12 4.16
CA ALA A 150 0.79 -7.95 5.05
C ALA A 150 0.67 -8.33 6.53
N ARG A 151 -0.02 -9.42 6.89
CA ARG A 151 -0.14 -9.88 8.29
C ARG A 151 1.18 -10.33 8.87
N VAL A 152 2.05 -10.94 8.07
CA VAL A 152 3.38 -11.39 8.50
C VAL A 152 4.33 -10.20 8.61
N PHE A 153 4.30 -9.30 7.62
CA PHE A 153 5.27 -8.20 7.53
C PHE A 153 4.91 -6.97 8.36
N HIS A 154 3.63 -6.74 8.65
CA HIS A 154 3.16 -5.59 9.43
C HIS A 154 2.48 -5.99 10.75
N PRO A 155 3.20 -6.63 11.70
CA PRO A 155 2.61 -7.06 12.96
C PRO A 155 2.06 -5.91 13.83
N ALA A 156 2.59 -4.69 13.64
CA ALA A 156 2.14 -3.48 14.31
C ALA A 156 0.68 -3.11 13.99
N MET A 157 0.15 -3.57 12.85
CA MET A 157 -1.25 -3.34 12.48
C MET A 157 -2.25 -3.91 13.48
N ARG A 158 -1.85 -4.86 14.34
CA ARG A 158 -2.71 -5.38 15.43
C ARG A 158 -3.26 -4.29 16.34
N HIS A 159 -2.56 -3.16 16.47
CA HIS A 159 -2.98 -2.05 17.32
C HIS A 159 -4.10 -1.20 16.70
N VAL A 160 -4.23 -1.22 15.37
CA VAL A 160 -5.18 -0.38 14.61
C VAL A 160 -6.28 -1.20 13.94
N ALA A 161 -6.03 -2.47 13.64
CA ALA A 161 -6.97 -3.33 12.95
C ALA A 161 -8.36 -3.42 13.61
N PRO A 162 -8.48 -3.53 14.96
CA PRO A 162 -9.79 -3.53 15.62
C PRO A 162 -10.54 -2.22 15.41
N VAL A 163 -9.87 -1.08 15.53
CA VAL A 163 -10.46 0.25 15.32
C VAL A 163 -10.99 0.39 13.89
N ARG A 164 -10.20 -0.02 12.91
CA ARG A 164 -10.60 0.00 11.49
C ARG A 164 -11.81 -0.90 11.21
N ALA A 165 -11.82 -2.10 11.80
CA ALA A 165 -12.92 -3.05 11.65
C ALA A 165 -14.23 -2.50 12.23
N GLU A 166 -14.15 -1.84 13.41
CA GLU A 166 -15.32 -1.26 14.08
C GLU A 166 -15.83 -0.02 13.34
N LEU A 167 -14.93 0.84 12.83
CA LEU A 167 -15.32 1.99 12.01
C LEU A 167 -16.03 1.58 10.72
N GLY A 168 -15.65 0.48 10.08
CA GLY A 168 -16.30 -0.05 8.88
C GLY A 168 -16.25 0.87 7.65
N VAL A 169 -15.40 1.90 7.66
CA VAL A 169 -15.25 2.88 6.58
C VAL A 169 -13.82 2.92 6.04
N ARG A 170 -13.64 3.53 4.87
CA ARG A 170 -12.31 3.81 4.34
C ARG A 170 -11.59 4.83 5.22
N THR A 171 -10.31 4.64 5.38
CA THR A 171 -9.41 5.52 6.15
C THR A 171 -8.09 5.65 5.40
N VAL A 172 -7.18 6.48 5.86
CA VAL A 172 -5.83 6.63 5.32
C VAL A 172 -5.12 5.27 5.08
N PHE A 173 -5.41 4.24 5.87
CA PHE A 173 -4.84 2.91 5.69
C PHE A 173 -5.20 2.24 4.35
N ASN A 174 -6.28 2.66 3.69
CA ASN A 174 -6.60 2.18 2.34
C ASN A 174 -5.65 2.77 1.29
N LEU A 175 -5.09 3.95 1.54
CA LEU A 175 -4.09 4.59 0.70
C LEU A 175 -2.67 4.13 1.05
N LEU A 176 -2.42 3.83 2.33
CA LEU A 176 -1.09 3.46 2.83
C LEU A 176 -0.66 2.05 2.40
N GLY A 177 -1.60 1.10 2.31
CA GLY A 177 -1.29 -0.29 1.99
C GLY A 177 -0.36 -0.45 0.78
N PRO A 178 -0.68 0.14 -0.39
CA PRO A 178 0.17 0.07 -1.57
C PRO A 178 1.55 0.71 -1.41
N LEU A 179 1.70 1.68 -0.51
CA LEU A 179 2.93 2.44 -0.32
C LEU A 179 3.87 1.84 0.74
N THR A 180 3.46 0.77 1.42
CA THR A 180 4.18 0.23 2.57
C THR A 180 4.89 -1.10 2.30
N ASN A 181 5.33 -1.34 1.06
CA ASN A 181 6.06 -2.55 0.70
C ASN A 181 7.33 -2.72 1.56
N PRO A 182 7.44 -3.82 2.34
CA PRO A 182 8.55 -4.03 3.27
C PRO A 182 9.91 -4.27 2.61
N ALA A 183 9.93 -4.67 1.33
CA ALA A 183 11.16 -4.83 0.56
C ALA A 183 11.69 -3.50 0.02
N GLY A 184 10.93 -2.40 0.20
CA GLY A 184 11.28 -1.11 -0.37
C GLY A 184 11.35 -1.19 -1.91
N ALA A 185 10.26 -1.55 -2.57
CA ALA A 185 10.21 -1.64 -4.02
C ALA A 185 10.62 -0.32 -4.68
N ASP A 186 11.36 -0.42 -5.78
CA ASP A 186 11.88 0.73 -6.53
C ASP A 186 10.87 1.25 -7.55
N ALA A 187 10.05 0.32 -8.09
CA ALA A 187 9.09 0.59 -9.15
C ALA A 187 7.70 0.07 -8.77
N TYR A 188 6.67 0.79 -9.21
CA TYR A 188 5.28 0.47 -8.91
C TYR A 188 4.38 0.53 -10.15
N VAL A 189 3.41 -0.39 -10.20
CA VAL A 189 2.14 -0.15 -10.86
C VAL A 189 1.10 -0.12 -9.76
N LEU A 190 0.59 1.09 -9.47
CA LEU A 190 -0.26 1.36 -8.33
C LEU A 190 -1.66 1.76 -8.79
N GLY A 191 -2.64 0.87 -8.60
CA GLY A 191 -4.03 1.15 -8.89
C GLY A 191 -4.72 1.94 -7.78
N VAL A 192 -5.55 2.93 -8.14
CA VAL A 192 -6.34 3.72 -7.20
C VAL A 192 -7.84 3.55 -7.45
N PHE A 193 -8.62 3.42 -6.37
CA PHE A 193 -10.05 3.16 -6.44
C PHE A 193 -10.89 4.32 -7.01
N SER A 194 -10.32 5.54 -7.08
CA SER A 194 -10.99 6.72 -7.61
C SER A 194 -9.97 7.63 -8.30
N PRO A 195 -10.33 8.29 -9.42
CA PRO A 195 -9.41 9.10 -10.20
C PRO A 195 -8.86 10.32 -9.46
N GLU A 196 -9.55 10.80 -8.42
CA GLU A 196 -9.09 11.90 -7.58
C GLU A 196 -7.80 11.57 -6.82
N TRP A 197 -7.51 10.27 -6.61
CA TRP A 197 -6.31 9.81 -5.92
C TRP A 197 -5.09 9.62 -6.84
N LEU A 198 -5.23 9.79 -8.16
CA LEU A 198 -4.11 9.65 -9.09
C LEU A 198 -2.96 10.59 -8.74
N ALA A 199 -3.22 11.89 -8.72
CA ALA A 199 -2.19 12.89 -8.44
C ALA A 199 -1.69 12.85 -6.99
N PRO A 200 -2.54 12.75 -5.95
CA PRO A 200 -2.06 12.63 -4.57
C PRO A 200 -1.19 11.41 -4.31
N MET A 201 -1.54 10.25 -4.87
CA MET A 201 -0.76 9.02 -4.70
C MET A 201 0.53 9.04 -5.52
N ALA A 202 0.53 9.67 -6.69
CA ALA A 202 1.73 9.87 -7.49
C ALA A 202 2.75 10.77 -6.75
N GLU A 203 2.30 11.89 -6.19
CA GLU A 203 3.16 12.76 -5.38
C GLU A 203 3.67 12.04 -4.12
N ALA A 204 2.81 11.28 -3.42
CA ALA A 204 3.24 10.49 -2.26
C ALA A 204 4.29 9.45 -2.63
N LEU A 205 4.13 8.76 -3.77
CA LEU A 205 5.08 7.79 -4.28
C LEU A 205 6.43 8.42 -4.63
N GLU A 206 6.41 9.60 -5.28
CA GLU A 206 7.60 10.38 -5.61
C GLU A 206 8.36 10.82 -4.34
N ARG A 207 7.64 11.31 -3.32
CA ARG A 207 8.22 11.68 -2.01
C ARG A 207 8.89 10.49 -1.30
N LEU A 208 8.42 9.28 -1.56
CA LEU A 208 9.02 8.04 -1.06
C LEU A 208 10.23 7.57 -1.89
N GLY A 209 10.62 8.32 -2.93
CA GLY A 209 11.77 8.03 -3.79
C GLY A 209 11.55 6.88 -4.77
N ALA A 210 10.33 6.45 -4.97
CA ALA A 210 9.97 5.40 -5.92
C ALA A 210 9.52 5.99 -7.26
N ARG A 211 9.45 5.12 -8.29
CA ARG A 211 8.99 5.45 -9.65
C ARG A 211 7.88 4.51 -10.08
N GLY A 212 7.19 4.83 -11.15
CA GLY A 212 6.21 3.92 -11.73
C GLY A 212 4.97 4.61 -12.28
N LEU A 213 3.89 3.87 -12.31
CA LEU A 213 2.61 4.32 -12.82
C LEU A 213 1.56 4.27 -11.71
N VAL A 214 0.83 5.37 -11.53
CA VAL A 214 -0.41 5.38 -10.74
C VAL A 214 -1.57 5.36 -11.72
N VAL A 215 -2.45 4.37 -11.61
CA VAL A 215 -3.43 4.05 -12.63
C VAL A 215 -4.85 3.99 -12.07
N HIS A 216 -5.82 4.35 -12.91
CA HIS A 216 -7.24 4.15 -12.66
C HIS A 216 -7.92 3.80 -13.99
N GLY A 217 -8.46 2.59 -14.09
CA GLY A 217 -9.33 2.20 -15.19
C GLY A 217 -10.77 2.63 -14.95
N GLU A 218 -11.65 2.52 -15.91
CA GLU A 218 -13.06 2.91 -15.80
C GLU A 218 -13.75 2.20 -14.62
N GLY A 219 -13.75 2.89 -13.46
CA GLY A 219 -14.31 2.44 -12.19
C GLY A 219 -13.56 1.30 -11.50
N ALA A 220 -12.27 1.06 -11.83
CA ALA A 220 -11.44 0.02 -11.23
C ALA A 220 -10.07 0.57 -10.79
N ASP A 221 -9.49 -0.02 -9.76
CA ASP A 221 -8.11 0.22 -9.35
C ASP A 221 -7.09 -0.63 -10.15
N GLU A 222 -7.41 -0.87 -11.42
CA GLU A 222 -6.66 -1.69 -12.38
C GLU A 222 -6.69 -1.01 -13.76
N LEU A 223 -5.76 -1.39 -14.65
CA LEU A 223 -5.87 -1.08 -16.06
C LEU A 223 -6.95 -1.98 -16.70
N VAL A 224 -7.81 -1.37 -17.49
CA VAL A 224 -8.92 -2.06 -18.18
C VAL A 224 -8.79 -1.92 -19.70
N LEU A 225 -9.57 -2.70 -20.46
CA LEU A 225 -9.60 -2.60 -21.92
C LEU A 225 -10.27 -1.30 -22.44
N GLY A 226 -10.94 -0.53 -21.54
CA GLY A 226 -11.55 0.74 -21.86
C GLY A 226 -10.64 1.94 -21.61
N GLU A 227 -11.23 3.05 -21.16
CA GLU A 227 -10.50 4.27 -20.82
C GLU A 227 -9.69 4.08 -19.53
N ASN A 228 -8.44 4.51 -19.55
CA ASN A 228 -7.54 4.49 -18.42
C ASN A 228 -6.94 5.89 -18.21
N ARG A 229 -6.81 6.26 -16.95
CA ARG A 229 -6.06 7.45 -16.54
C ARG A 229 -4.79 7.01 -15.84
N VAL A 230 -3.67 7.58 -16.26
CA VAL A 230 -2.34 7.18 -15.78
C VAL A 230 -1.55 8.44 -15.42
N VAL A 231 -0.88 8.39 -14.28
CA VAL A 231 0.13 9.38 -13.88
C VAL A 231 1.46 8.65 -13.74
N GLU A 232 2.45 9.09 -14.49
CA GLU A 232 3.82 8.57 -14.41
C GLU A 232 4.58 9.29 -13.30
N VAL A 233 5.35 8.53 -12.52
CA VAL A 233 6.18 9.00 -11.39
C VAL A 233 7.63 8.61 -11.63
N GLY A 234 8.54 9.58 -11.50
CA GLY A 234 9.99 9.35 -11.57
C GLY A 234 10.69 10.15 -12.65
N LYS A 235 12.04 10.13 -12.62
CA LYS A 235 12.87 10.88 -13.59
C LYS A 235 12.88 10.15 -14.94
N GLY A 236 12.25 10.77 -15.92
CA GLY A 236 12.28 10.36 -17.32
C GLY A 236 10.91 10.56 -17.92
N ALA A 237 10.70 11.68 -18.62
CA ALA A 237 9.50 11.90 -19.39
C ALA A 237 9.42 10.86 -20.51
N TYR A 238 8.59 9.86 -20.31
CA TYR A 238 8.02 9.09 -21.41
C TYR A 238 6.58 9.56 -21.54
N ALA A 239 6.33 10.43 -22.51
CA ALA A 239 4.98 10.70 -22.95
C ALA A 239 4.43 9.41 -23.56
N LEU A 240 3.36 8.87 -23.01
CA LEU A 240 2.51 7.88 -23.65
C LEU A 240 1.44 8.58 -24.46
#